data_60ffd811c078ba400967bbad3318f60a
#
_entry.id   60ffd811c078ba400967bbad3318f60a
#
_cell.length_a   1.000
_cell.length_b   1.000
_cell.length_c   1.000
_cell.angle_alpha   90.00
_cell.angle_beta   90.00
_cell.angle_gamma   90.00
#
_symmetry.space_group_name_H-M   'P 1'
#
loop_
_entity.id
_entity.type
_entity.pdbx_description
1 polymer ?
#
loop_
_entity_poly.entity_id
_entity_poly.type
_entity_poly.pdbx_seq_one_letter_code
_entity_poly.pdbx_strand_id
1 'polypeptide(L)'
;MALVIPKESYSGKIYNVQLGTGAKAVTIGGASALPFLGFEGTFPNKPAIALEVTDIDPTDWPEALRKAIGGVSANPIQWAKFCQQQGADMIALRLLGTHPDQKNKSAEEGAKIAAEVAGAVDIPLIILGSGHAEKDTQVLQAAAAATRGKNCAIGKAVEENYKTVAAAAMANDHKLIAMSQLDVNLAKQLNILLTQMGFDKERIIMDPMSSALGYGLEYTYSVMERIRLAALLQNDPMMQTPIVCDIGMNVWKVKETMAPEAELPEWGGLEDRALAWEAVTASAMMAAGADMLIMRHPGAAAKAKETIAELI
;
A
#
# COMPACT_ATOMS: atom_id res chain seq x y z
N MET A 1 12.03 42.33 -15.84
CA MET A 1 10.75 41.77 -15.38
C MET A 1 11.06 40.59 -14.47
N ALA A 2 10.52 40.56 -13.24
CA ALA A 2 10.65 39.38 -12.40
C ALA A 2 9.75 38.27 -12.97
N LEU A 3 10.27 37.04 -13.03
CA LEU A 3 9.48 35.88 -13.41
C LEU A 3 8.38 35.66 -12.37
N VAL A 4 7.11 35.66 -12.79
CA VAL A 4 6.00 35.27 -11.93
C VAL A 4 5.68 33.79 -12.26
N ILE A 5 5.90 32.92 -11.29
CA ILE A 5 5.54 31.50 -11.40
C ILE A 5 4.02 31.40 -11.31
N PRO A 6 3.31 30.90 -12.34
CA PRO A 6 1.88 30.67 -12.24
C PRO A 6 1.58 29.63 -11.14
N LYS A 7 0.49 29.85 -10.40
CA LYS A 7 0.04 28.95 -9.33
C LYS A 7 -1.37 28.50 -9.63
N GLU A 8 -1.61 27.20 -9.50
CA GLU A 8 -2.97 26.63 -9.55
C GLU A 8 -3.63 26.77 -8.15
N SER A 9 -4.93 26.87 -8.15
CA SER A 9 -5.76 26.94 -6.93
C SER A 9 -6.65 25.71 -6.84
N TYR A 10 -6.54 25.00 -5.73
CA TYR A 10 -7.33 23.79 -5.49
C TYR A 10 -8.44 24.07 -4.50
N SER A 11 -9.65 23.61 -4.81
CA SER A 11 -10.83 23.72 -3.93
C SER A 11 -11.03 22.46 -3.06
N GLY A 12 -10.44 21.36 -3.45
CA GLY A 12 -10.48 20.09 -2.74
C GLY A 12 -9.26 19.85 -1.85
N LYS A 13 -9.36 18.83 -1.01
CA LYS A 13 -8.28 18.37 -0.13
C LYS A 13 -8.38 16.86 0.08
N ILE A 14 -7.24 16.18 0.14
CA ILE A 14 -7.21 14.74 0.45
C ILE A 14 -7.52 14.56 1.95
N TYR A 15 -8.40 13.60 2.28
CA TYR A 15 -8.73 13.29 3.67
C TYR A 15 -7.52 12.78 4.44
N ASN A 16 -7.49 13.07 5.74
CA ASN A 16 -6.52 12.46 6.65
C ASN A 16 -7.04 11.10 7.12
N VAL A 17 -6.25 10.07 6.95
CA VAL A 17 -6.55 8.72 7.43
C VAL A 17 -5.47 8.30 8.42
N GLN A 18 -5.85 8.07 9.66
CA GLN A 18 -4.94 7.60 10.70
C GLN A 18 -5.01 6.07 10.83
N LEU A 19 -3.85 5.43 10.85
CA LEU A 19 -3.64 4.00 11.05
C LEU A 19 -2.88 3.76 12.36
N GLY A 20 -3.19 2.65 13.04
CA GLY A 20 -2.59 2.33 14.32
C GLY A 20 -3.13 3.16 15.49
N THR A 21 -2.55 2.98 16.66
CA THR A 21 -2.93 3.63 17.90
C THR A 21 -1.70 4.12 18.68
N GLY A 22 -1.90 5.08 19.58
CA GLY A 22 -0.83 5.58 20.44
C GLY A 22 0.26 6.39 19.70
N ALA A 23 1.46 6.41 20.25
CA ALA A 23 2.56 7.26 19.77
C ALA A 23 3.16 6.85 18.41
N LYS A 24 2.89 5.63 17.97
CA LYS A 24 3.36 5.09 16.68
C LYS A 24 2.27 5.10 15.59
N ALA A 25 1.12 5.72 15.86
CA ALA A 25 0.10 5.89 14.84
C ALA A 25 0.65 6.72 13.66
N VAL A 26 0.25 6.35 12.44
CA VAL A 26 0.66 7.00 11.19
C VAL A 26 -0.57 7.64 10.55
N THR A 27 -0.45 8.90 10.17
CA THR A 27 -1.49 9.60 9.40
C THR A 27 -1.00 9.78 7.97
N ILE A 28 -1.84 9.45 7.00
CA ILE A 28 -1.60 9.63 5.57
C ILE A 28 -2.61 10.59 4.96
N GLY A 29 -2.34 11.12 3.77
CA GLY A 29 -3.22 12.07 3.08
C GLY A 29 -3.04 13.51 3.57
N GLY A 30 -4.09 14.32 3.46
CA GLY A 30 -4.10 15.72 3.89
C GLY A 30 -3.55 16.71 2.87
N ALA A 31 -3.10 16.27 1.70
CA ALA A 31 -2.58 17.14 0.66
C ALA A 31 -3.65 18.09 0.11
N SER A 32 -3.29 19.36 -0.13
CA SER A 32 -4.14 20.38 -0.72
C SER A 32 -3.62 20.91 -2.07
N ALA A 33 -2.63 20.26 -2.65
CA ALA A 33 -2.10 20.50 -3.98
C ALA A 33 -1.71 19.17 -4.63
N LEU A 34 -1.39 19.20 -5.93
CA LEU A 34 -0.79 18.06 -6.62
C LEU A 34 0.58 17.73 -6.03
N PRO A 35 1.06 16.47 -6.14
CA PRO A 35 2.28 16.03 -5.49
C PRO A 35 3.48 16.95 -5.75
N PHE A 36 4.27 17.20 -4.71
CA PHE A 36 5.49 18.00 -4.73
C PHE A 36 5.36 19.47 -5.14
N LEU A 37 4.13 19.98 -5.33
CA LEU A 37 3.89 21.39 -5.62
C LEU A 37 3.65 22.19 -4.32
N GLY A 38 4.61 22.18 -3.41
CA GLY A 38 4.51 22.84 -2.11
C GLY A 38 4.34 24.38 -2.18
N PHE A 39 4.60 24.98 -3.34
CA PHE A 39 4.32 26.40 -3.58
C PHE A 39 2.85 26.69 -3.93
N GLU A 40 2.04 25.67 -4.19
CA GLU A 40 0.61 25.74 -4.49
C GLU A 40 -0.28 25.33 -3.31
N GLY A 41 0.23 24.51 -2.38
CA GLY A 41 -0.54 24.03 -1.24
C GLY A 41 0.32 23.37 -0.15
N THR A 42 -0.29 22.53 0.66
CA THR A 42 0.38 21.92 1.82
C THR A 42 0.31 20.40 1.79
N PHE A 43 1.35 19.77 2.34
CA PHE A 43 1.50 18.33 2.52
C PHE A 43 1.77 18.04 4.00
N PRO A 44 0.71 18.01 4.85
CA PRO A 44 0.91 17.87 6.30
C PRO A 44 1.44 16.49 6.71
N ASN A 45 1.21 15.48 5.88
CA ASN A 45 1.68 14.11 6.13
C ASN A 45 2.56 13.66 4.96
N LYS A 46 3.69 13.05 5.29
CA LYS A 46 4.59 12.44 4.31
C LYS A 46 4.01 11.12 3.81
N PRO A 47 4.29 10.71 2.56
CA PRO A 47 4.00 9.34 2.14
C PRO A 47 4.61 8.32 3.10
N ALA A 48 3.83 7.33 3.49
CA ALA A 48 4.26 6.30 4.44
C ALA A 48 4.68 5.02 3.72
N ILE A 49 5.67 4.31 4.24
CA ILE A 49 6.19 3.08 3.65
C ILE A 49 5.90 1.90 4.56
N ALA A 50 5.14 0.94 4.05
CA ALA A 50 4.92 -0.37 4.64
C ALA A 50 5.86 -1.39 4.01
N LEU A 51 6.48 -2.25 4.84
CA LEU A 51 7.18 -3.44 4.35
C LEU A 51 6.26 -4.66 4.41
N GLU A 52 6.23 -5.41 3.30
CA GLU A 52 5.41 -6.62 3.18
C GLU A 52 6.01 -7.77 3.98
N VAL A 53 5.15 -8.48 4.70
CA VAL A 53 5.41 -9.72 5.41
C VAL A 53 4.36 -10.72 4.95
N THR A 54 4.75 -11.96 4.66
CA THR A 54 3.81 -13.03 4.34
C THR A 54 3.69 -14.02 5.50
N ASP A 55 2.53 -14.65 5.63
CA ASP A 55 2.24 -15.65 6.67
C ASP A 55 2.82 -17.04 6.37
N ILE A 56 3.48 -17.19 5.23
CA ILE A 56 4.26 -18.38 4.82
C ILE A 56 5.59 -17.91 4.24
N ASP A 57 6.61 -18.78 4.29
CA ASP A 57 7.90 -18.48 3.68
C ASP A 57 7.78 -18.39 2.15
N PRO A 58 8.10 -17.23 1.53
CA PRO A 58 7.95 -17.02 0.10
C PRO A 58 9.14 -17.60 -0.67
N THR A 59 9.20 -18.91 -0.77
CA THR A 59 10.31 -19.65 -1.40
C THR A 59 10.46 -19.37 -2.90
N ASP A 60 9.42 -18.84 -3.53
CA ASP A 60 9.35 -18.43 -4.93
C ASP A 60 9.84 -16.99 -5.19
N TRP A 61 10.17 -16.23 -4.14
CA TRP A 61 10.68 -14.89 -4.32
C TRP A 61 12.11 -14.88 -4.90
N PRO A 62 12.48 -13.86 -5.72
CA PRO A 62 13.82 -13.73 -6.27
C PRO A 62 14.92 -13.78 -5.22
N GLU A 63 16.07 -14.38 -5.58
CA GLU A 63 17.19 -14.58 -4.67
C GLU A 63 17.67 -13.26 -4.03
N ALA A 64 17.77 -12.19 -4.82
CA ALA A 64 18.18 -10.88 -4.33
C ALA A 64 17.28 -10.38 -3.19
N LEU A 65 15.95 -10.57 -3.33
CA LEU A 65 14.99 -10.18 -2.28
C LEU A 65 15.10 -11.09 -1.06
N ARG A 66 15.18 -12.41 -1.24
CA ARG A 66 15.31 -13.35 -0.12
C ARG A 66 16.60 -13.13 0.67
N LYS A 67 17.69 -12.77 0.00
CA LYS A 67 18.97 -12.42 0.62
C LYS A 67 18.84 -11.15 1.49
N ALA A 68 18.13 -10.12 1.00
CA ALA A 68 17.92 -8.87 1.73
C ALA A 68 17.06 -9.03 2.99
N ILE A 69 16.12 -9.99 2.98
CA ILE A 69 15.26 -10.31 4.14
C ILE A 69 16.00 -11.25 5.11
N GLY A 70 16.90 -12.10 4.60
CA GLY A 70 17.58 -13.09 5.40
C GLY A 70 16.65 -14.24 5.86
N GLY A 71 17.10 -15.02 6.84
CA GLY A 71 16.35 -16.19 7.32
C GLY A 71 15.10 -15.89 8.17
N VAL A 72 14.68 -14.64 8.31
CA VAL A 72 13.52 -14.25 9.14
C VAL A 72 12.19 -14.58 8.48
N SER A 73 12.15 -14.80 7.17
CA SER A 73 10.93 -15.06 6.39
C SER A 73 10.17 -16.31 6.80
N ALA A 74 10.85 -17.27 7.45
CA ALA A 74 10.23 -18.50 7.94
C ALA A 74 9.22 -18.25 9.10
N ASN A 75 9.27 -17.09 9.77
CA ASN A 75 8.38 -16.74 10.88
C ASN A 75 7.85 -15.31 10.71
N PRO A 76 6.55 -15.12 10.47
CA PRO A 76 5.95 -13.82 10.20
C PRO A 76 6.13 -12.82 11.35
N ILE A 77 6.17 -13.28 12.61
CA ILE A 77 6.36 -12.42 13.79
C ILE A 77 7.80 -11.87 13.83
N GLN A 78 8.79 -12.73 13.59
CA GLN A 78 10.19 -12.30 13.54
C GLN A 78 10.45 -11.40 12.34
N TRP A 79 9.81 -11.70 11.23
CA TRP A 79 9.91 -10.90 10.02
C TRP A 79 9.28 -9.50 10.22
N ALA A 80 8.11 -9.40 10.85
CA ALA A 80 7.49 -8.12 11.16
C ALA A 80 8.37 -7.27 12.10
N LYS A 81 8.99 -7.88 13.12
CA LYS A 81 9.95 -7.19 13.99
C LYS A 81 11.18 -6.72 13.21
N PHE A 82 11.71 -7.54 12.32
CA PHE A 82 12.81 -7.15 11.43
C PHE A 82 12.43 -5.95 10.57
N CYS A 83 11.26 -5.96 9.90
CA CYS A 83 10.77 -4.84 9.11
C CYS A 83 10.64 -3.55 9.94
N GLN A 84 10.13 -3.64 11.17
CA GLN A 84 10.11 -2.50 12.09
C GLN A 84 11.51 -1.98 12.42
N GLN A 85 12.48 -2.86 12.63
CA GLN A 85 13.90 -2.49 12.88
C GLN A 85 14.55 -1.87 11.65
N GLN A 86 14.15 -2.27 10.44
CA GLN A 86 14.57 -1.64 9.18
C GLN A 86 13.92 -0.27 8.93
N GLY A 87 13.13 0.23 9.89
CA GLY A 87 12.54 1.55 9.83
C GLY A 87 11.25 1.64 9.01
N ALA A 88 10.53 0.54 8.78
CA ALA A 88 9.19 0.59 8.19
C ALA A 88 8.26 1.47 9.04
N ASP A 89 7.39 2.25 8.38
CA ASP A 89 6.36 3.03 9.06
C ASP A 89 5.17 2.15 9.45
N MET A 90 4.95 1.09 8.69
CA MET A 90 3.87 0.12 8.87
C MET A 90 4.31 -1.28 8.40
N ILE A 91 3.60 -2.31 8.83
CA ILE A 91 3.74 -3.68 8.31
C ILE A 91 2.55 -3.98 7.40
N ALA A 92 2.80 -4.51 6.20
CA ALA A 92 1.78 -5.07 5.33
C ALA A 92 1.81 -6.60 5.44
N LEU A 93 0.96 -7.15 6.29
CA LEU A 93 0.82 -8.60 6.44
C LEU A 93 -0.11 -9.14 5.36
N ARG A 94 0.43 -9.96 4.47
CA ARG A 94 -0.33 -10.68 3.45
C ARG A 94 -0.56 -12.12 3.87
N LEU A 95 -1.81 -12.52 3.99
CA LEU A 95 -2.22 -13.87 4.41
C LEU A 95 -2.21 -14.83 3.19
N LEU A 96 -1.05 -14.93 2.56
CA LEU A 96 -0.83 -15.71 1.34
C LEU A 96 -1.10 -17.21 1.56
N GLY A 97 -0.79 -17.73 2.74
CA GLY A 97 -1.01 -19.13 3.10
C GLY A 97 -2.48 -19.55 3.13
N THR A 98 -3.41 -18.59 3.12
CA THR A 98 -4.85 -18.90 3.06
C THR A 98 -5.34 -19.17 1.63
N HIS A 99 -4.54 -18.82 0.59
CA HIS A 99 -4.89 -19.12 -0.80
C HIS A 99 -5.09 -20.61 -1.02
N PRO A 100 -6.17 -21.05 -1.73
CA PRO A 100 -6.42 -22.46 -1.97
C PRO A 100 -5.27 -23.20 -2.64
N ASP A 101 -4.53 -22.57 -3.56
CA ASP A 101 -3.39 -23.14 -4.26
C ASP A 101 -2.08 -23.08 -3.46
N GLN A 102 -2.08 -22.52 -2.25
CA GLN A 102 -0.95 -22.47 -1.35
C GLN A 102 -1.12 -23.48 -0.20
N LYS A 103 -1.22 -23.02 1.03
CA LYS A 103 -1.43 -23.89 2.21
C LYS A 103 -2.91 -24.10 2.55
N ASN A 104 -3.81 -23.38 1.89
CA ASN A 104 -5.25 -23.37 2.14
C ASN A 104 -5.62 -23.29 3.63
N LYS A 105 -4.85 -22.45 4.38
CA LYS A 105 -5.12 -22.21 5.79
C LYS A 105 -6.55 -21.74 6.01
N SER A 106 -7.11 -22.04 7.16
CA SER A 106 -8.45 -21.56 7.53
C SER A 106 -8.47 -20.07 7.82
N ALA A 107 -9.66 -19.48 7.89
CA ALA A 107 -9.83 -18.09 8.28
C ALA A 107 -9.35 -17.83 9.72
N GLU A 108 -9.56 -18.79 10.62
CA GLU A 108 -9.12 -18.75 12.01
C GLU A 108 -7.59 -18.79 12.14
N GLU A 109 -6.92 -19.61 11.31
CA GLU A 109 -5.45 -19.67 11.27
C GLU A 109 -4.87 -18.34 10.79
N GLY A 110 -5.45 -17.74 9.70
CA GLY A 110 -5.04 -16.42 9.21
C GLY A 110 -5.29 -15.32 10.25
N ALA A 111 -6.44 -15.34 10.91
CA ALA A 111 -6.79 -14.40 11.96
C ALA A 111 -5.86 -14.48 13.18
N LYS A 112 -5.48 -15.69 13.59
CA LYS A 112 -4.50 -15.91 14.67
C LYS A 112 -3.15 -15.29 14.33
N ILE A 113 -2.64 -15.53 13.13
CA ILE A 113 -1.36 -14.95 12.68
C ILE A 113 -1.46 -13.41 12.65
N ALA A 114 -2.57 -12.84 12.16
CA ALA A 114 -2.77 -11.39 12.15
C ALA A 114 -2.75 -10.80 13.56
N ALA A 115 -3.41 -11.45 14.54
CA ALA A 115 -3.40 -11.03 15.95
C ALA A 115 -2.01 -11.13 16.58
N GLU A 116 -1.28 -12.21 16.32
CA GLU A 116 0.08 -12.42 16.81
C GLU A 116 1.06 -11.37 16.28
N VAL A 117 1.02 -11.08 14.98
CA VAL A 117 1.84 -10.02 14.36
C VAL A 117 1.45 -8.64 14.91
N ALA A 118 0.14 -8.33 15.01
CA ALA A 118 -0.35 -7.07 15.57
C ALA A 118 0.00 -6.87 17.04
N GLY A 119 0.25 -7.95 17.78
CA GLY A 119 0.73 -7.91 19.16
C GLY A 119 2.24 -7.81 19.33
N ALA A 120 2.98 -8.10 18.25
CA ALA A 120 4.44 -8.21 18.28
C ALA A 120 5.18 -6.95 17.82
N VAL A 121 4.50 -6.01 17.17
CA VAL A 121 5.04 -4.74 16.66
C VAL A 121 4.28 -3.55 17.23
N ASP A 122 4.93 -2.38 17.29
CA ASP A 122 4.35 -1.13 17.81
C ASP A 122 3.82 -0.23 16.68
N ILE A 123 4.19 -0.51 15.44
CA ILE A 123 3.78 0.25 14.24
C ILE A 123 2.48 -0.31 13.65
N PRO A 124 1.71 0.49 12.89
CA PRO A 124 0.42 0.06 12.34
C PRO A 124 0.51 -1.15 11.42
N LEU A 125 -0.57 -1.92 11.34
CA LEU A 125 -0.68 -3.10 10.51
C LEU A 125 -1.70 -2.87 9.38
N ILE A 126 -1.31 -3.27 8.17
CA ILE A 126 -2.16 -3.46 7.01
C ILE A 126 -2.35 -4.97 6.87
N ILE A 127 -3.59 -5.44 6.80
CA ILE A 127 -3.91 -6.86 6.65
C ILE A 127 -4.50 -7.07 5.27
N LEU A 128 -3.78 -7.83 4.46
CA LEU A 128 -4.13 -8.14 3.07
C LEU A 128 -4.51 -9.61 2.93
N GLY A 129 -5.53 -9.87 2.13
CA GLY A 129 -5.88 -11.22 1.73
C GLY A 129 -4.86 -11.86 0.79
N SER A 130 -5.15 -13.08 0.39
CA SER A 130 -4.30 -13.89 -0.50
C SER A 130 -4.41 -13.51 -1.99
N GLY A 131 -5.46 -12.79 -2.37
CA GLY A 131 -5.85 -12.48 -3.75
C GLY A 131 -6.97 -13.39 -4.29
N HIS A 132 -7.46 -14.35 -3.51
CA HIS A 132 -8.61 -15.19 -3.86
C HIS A 132 -9.88 -14.61 -3.21
N ALA A 133 -10.67 -13.86 -3.97
CA ALA A 133 -11.76 -13.02 -3.46
C ALA A 133 -12.75 -13.74 -2.52
N GLU A 134 -13.16 -14.96 -2.87
CA GLU A 134 -14.09 -15.74 -2.04
C GLU A 134 -13.46 -16.15 -0.69
N LYS A 135 -12.24 -16.64 -0.72
CA LYS A 135 -11.49 -17.03 0.50
C LYS A 135 -11.16 -15.80 1.36
N ASP A 136 -10.73 -14.74 0.72
CA ASP A 136 -10.36 -13.48 1.38
C ASP A 136 -11.56 -12.86 2.11
N THR A 137 -12.76 -13.04 1.62
CA THR A 137 -13.99 -12.58 2.28
C THR A 137 -14.09 -13.12 3.72
N GLN A 138 -13.86 -14.42 3.92
CA GLN A 138 -13.90 -15.06 5.23
C GLN A 138 -12.69 -14.73 6.07
N VAL A 139 -11.49 -14.77 5.45
CA VAL A 139 -10.21 -14.53 6.12
C VAL A 139 -10.12 -13.09 6.65
N LEU A 140 -10.46 -12.10 5.84
CA LEU A 140 -10.42 -10.69 6.24
C LEU A 140 -11.46 -10.36 7.31
N GLN A 141 -12.63 -11.01 7.28
CA GLN A 141 -13.64 -10.87 8.34
C GLN A 141 -13.12 -11.39 9.68
N ALA A 142 -12.50 -12.57 9.70
CA ALA A 142 -11.93 -13.16 10.91
C ALA A 142 -10.72 -12.35 11.41
N ALA A 143 -9.84 -11.91 10.50
CA ALA A 143 -8.67 -11.12 10.84
C ALA A 143 -9.04 -9.74 11.41
N ALA A 144 -10.06 -9.08 10.84
CA ALA A 144 -10.59 -7.82 11.38
C ALA A 144 -11.08 -7.98 12.81
N ALA A 145 -11.83 -9.03 13.11
CA ALA A 145 -12.30 -9.31 14.46
C ALA A 145 -11.15 -9.58 15.43
N ALA A 146 -10.14 -10.36 15.02
CA ALA A 146 -8.99 -10.73 15.84
C ALA A 146 -8.04 -9.55 16.14
N THR A 147 -8.08 -8.49 15.32
CA THR A 147 -7.24 -7.30 15.48
C THR A 147 -8.03 -6.07 15.95
N ARG A 148 -9.24 -6.26 16.49
CA ARG A 148 -10.08 -5.19 17.02
C ARG A 148 -9.30 -4.27 17.96
N GLY A 149 -9.49 -2.96 17.81
CA GLY A 149 -8.83 -1.93 18.61
C GLY A 149 -7.40 -1.58 18.17
N LYS A 150 -6.85 -2.25 17.15
CA LYS A 150 -5.53 -1.94 16.58
C LYS A 150 -5.58 -0.88 15.48
N ASN A 151 -6.78 -0.49 15.01
CA ASN A 151 -6.98 0.49 13.92
C ASN A 151 -6.13 0.15 12.68
N CYS A 152 -6.23 -1.10 12.21
CA CYS A 152 -5.55 -1.60 11.02
C CYS A 152 -6.19 -1.07 9.73
N ALA A 153 -5.50 -1.20 8.58
CA ALA A 153 -6.15 -1.20 7.28
C ALA A 153 -6.44 -2.65 6.85
N ILE A 154 -7.67 -2.91 6.40
CA ILE A 154 -8.11 -4.24 5.96
C ILE A 154 -8.37 -4.20 4.46
N GLY A 155 -7.87 -5.13 3.72
CA GLY A 155 -8.10 -5.18 2.28
C GLY A 155 -7.53 -6.43 1.58
N LYS A 156 -7.77 -6.56 0.32
CA LYS A 156 -8.39 -5.53 -0.55
C LYS A 156 -9.87 -5.84 -0.71
N ALA A 157 -10.72 -4.82 -0.52
CA ALA A 157 -12.13 -4.91 -0.90
C ALA A 157 -12.24 -4.66 -2.41
N VAL A 158 -12.88 -5.57 -3.11
CA VAL A 158 -13.15 -5.53 -4.55
C VAL A 158 -14.66 -5.58 -4.80
N GLU A 159 -15.09 -5.39 -6.06
CA GLU A 159 -16.52 -5.36 -6.41
C GLU A 159 -17.29 -6.58 -5.90
N GLU A 160 -16.67 -7.76 -5.89
CA GLU A 160 -17.29 -9.01 -5.49
C GLU A 160 -17.50 -9.15 -3.98
N ASN A 161 -16.63 -8.54 -3.15
CA ASN A 161 -16.64 -8.79 -1.71
C ASN A 161 -16.74 -7.54 -0.82
N TYR A 162 -16.78 -6.33 -1.40
CA TYR A 162 -16.70 -5.07 -0.63
C TYR A 162 -17.72 -4.99 0.51
N LYS A 163 -18.93 -5.53 0.34
CA LYS A 163 -20.00 -5.47 1.36
C LYS A 163 -19.58 -6.16 2.66
N THR A 164 -19.05 -7.37 2.55
CA THR A 164 -18.66 -8.17 3.71
C THR A 164 -17.40 -7.64 4.35
N VAL A 165 -16.38 -7.27 3.55
CA VAL A 165 -15.12 -6.74 4.05
C VAL A 165 -15.33 -5.37 4.72
N ALA A 166 -16.16 -4.50 4.12
CA ALA A 166 -16.51 -3.21 4.72
C ALA A 166 -17.29 -3.37 6.03
N ALA A 167 -18.28 -4.26 6.08
CA ALA A 167 -19.01 -4.54 7.31
C ALA A 167 -18.08 -5.02 8.44
N ALA A 168 -17.12 -5.89 8.13
CA ALA A 168 -16.13 -6.37 9.08
C ALA A 168 -15.20 -5.23 9.57
N ALA A 169 -14.72 -4.39 8.67
CA ALA A 169 -13.90 -3.22 9.00
C ALA A 169 -14.68 -2.20 9.86
N MET A 170 -15.97 -1.97 9.56
CA MET A 170 -16.85 -1.10 10.37
C MET A 170 -17.03 -1.62 11.79
N ALA A 171 -17.37 -2.89 11.93
CA ALA A 171 -17.67 -3.51 13.22
C ALA A 171 -16.47 -3.57 14.18
N ASN A 172 -15.25 -3.46 13.65
CA ASN A 172 -14.01 -3.61 14.41
C ASN A 172 -13.12 -2.34 14.38
N ASP A 173 -13.65 -1.21 13.91
CA ASP A 173 -12.98 0.11 13.85
C ASP A 173 -11.69 0.14 13.01
N HIS A 174 -11.70 -0.55 11.87
CA HIS A 174 -10.59 -0.57 10.92
C HIS A 174 -10.82 0.37 9.73
N LYS A 175 -9.74 0.72 9.04
CA LYS A 175 -9.75 1.36 7.71
C LYS A 175 -9.94 0.29 6.65
N LEU A 176 -10.38 0.70 5.46
CA LEU A 176 -10.63 -0.20 4.33
C LEU A 176 -9.78 0.19 3.13
N ILE A 177 -9.08 -0.78 2.55
CA ILE A 177 -8.44 -0.62 1.24
C ILE A 177 -9.41 -1.10 0.17
N ALA A 178 -9.83 -0.18 -0.71
CA ALA A 178 -10.75 -0.41 -1.82
C ALA A 178 -9.98 -0.43 -3.14
N MET A 179 -9.99 -1.55 -3.88
CA MET A 179 -9.20 -1.76 -5.10
C MET A 179 -10.06 -1.64 -6.36
N SER A 180 -9.60 -0.85 -7.34
CA SER A 180 -10.34 -0.50 -8.57
C SER A 180 -9.73 -0.99 -9.89
N GLN A 181 -8.69 -1.78 -9.88
CA GLN A 181 -8.09 -2.42 -11.07
C GLN A 181 -7.86 -1.48 -12.28
N LEU A 182 -7.16 -0.36 -12.06
CA LEU A 182 -6.83 0.65 -13.09
C LEU A 182 -8.05 1.37 -13.70
N ASP A 183 -9.16 1.43 -12.99
CA ASP A 183 -10.38 2.12 -13.44
C ASP A 183 -10.78 3.26 -12.47
N VAL A 184 -10.74 4.49 -12.97
CA VAL A 184 -11.12 5.71 -12.22
C VAL A 184 -12.61 5.71 -11.87
N ASN A 185 -13.47 5.25 -12.79
CA ASN A 185 -14.91 5.22 -12.57
C ASN A 185 -15.28 4.16 -11.54
N LEU A 186 -14.66 2.99 -11.62
CA LEU A 186 -14.83 1.93 -10.61
C LEU A 186 -14.34 2.40 -9.23
N ALA A 187 -13.21 3.12 -9.15
CA ALA A 187 -12.73 3.70 -7.90
C ALA A 187 -13.77 4.62 -7.26
N LYS A 188 -14.33 5.55 -8.04
CA LYS A 188 -15.40 6.43 -7.59
C LYS A 188 -16.66 5.67 -7.19
N GLN A 189 -17.10 4.72 -8.04
CA GLN A 189 -18.30 3.93 -7.79
C GLN A 189 -18.16 3.09 -6.51
N LEU A 190 -17.01 2.47 -6.28
CA LEU A 190 -16.78 1.67 -5.08
C LEU A 190 -16.84 2.55 -3.81
N ASN A 191 -16.24 3.75 -3.83
CA ASN A 191 -16.34 4.70 -2.73
C ASN A 191 -17.78 5.18 -2.49
N ILE A 192 -18.58 5.38 -3.56
CA ILE A 192 -20.02 5.70 -3.45
C ILE A 192 -20.76 4.53 -2.78
N LEU A 193 -20.55 3.30 -3.23
CA LEU A 193 -21.21 2.12 -2.68
C LEU A 193 -20.86 1.90 -1.20
N LEU A 194 -19.59 2.09 -0.83
CA LEU A 194 -19.14 2.01 0.56
C LEU A 194 -19.80 3.09 1.44
N THR A 195 -19.86 4.34 0.97
CA THR A 195 -20.51 5.42 1.72
C THR A 195 -22.03 5.23 1.84
N GLN A 196 -22.69 4.68 0.81
CA GLN A 196 -24.12 4.31 0.87
C GLN A 196 -24.39 3.20 1.89
N MET A 197 -23.42 2.34 2.20
CA MET A 197 -23.50 1.36 3.29
C MET A 197 -23.28 2.00 4.68
N GLY A 198 -22.97 3.30 4.77
CA GLY A 198 -22.62 3.98 6.00
C GLY A 198 -21.13 3.89 6.37
N PHE A 199 -20.27 3.42 5.48
CA PHE A 199 -18.82 3.45 5.71
C PHE A 199 -18.32 4.90 5.61
N ASP A 200 -17.60 5.35 6.61
CA ASP A 200 -17.04 6.71 6.63
C ASP A 200 -15.95 6.85 5.55
N LYS A 201 -16.11 7.82 4.65
CA LYS A 201 -15.18 8.11 3.57
C LYS A 201 -13.76 8.45 4.06
N GLU A 202 -13.64 9.02 5.27
CA GLU A 202 -12.35 9.30 5.92
C GLU A 202 -11.67 8.04 6.51
N ARG A 203 -12.25 6.88 6.27
CA ARG A 203 -11.71 5.56 6.61
C ARG A 203 -11.39 4.71 5.38
N ILE A 204 -11.60 5.24 4.17
CA ILE A 204 -11.31 4.57 2.90
C ILE A 204 -9.93 4.96 2.41
N ILE A 205 -9.18 3.97 1.91
CA ILE A 205 -7.91 4.13 1.19
C ILE A 205 -8.10 3.48 -0.18
N MET A 206 -7.88 4.24 -1.26
CA MET A 206 -7.98 3.70 -2.62
C MET A 206 -6.71 2.94 -3.01
N ASP A 207 -6.88 1.79 -3.65
CA ASP A 207 -5.83 1.06 -4.36
C ASP A 207 -6.18 1.01 -5.85
N PRO A 208 -5.56 1.85 -6.70
CA PRO A 208 -5.82 1.85 -8.13
C PRO A 208 -5.21 0.65 -8.85
N MET A 209 -4.58 -0.28 -8.14
CA MET A 209 -3.73 -1.35 -8.65
C MET A 209 -2.45 -0.80 -9.27
N SER A 210 -1.30 -1.18 -8.73
CA SER A 210 0.01 -0.68 -9.18
C SER A 210 0.60 -1.58 -10.26
N SER A 211 1.37 -0.99 -11.18
CA SER A 211 2.17 -1.69 -12.17
C SER A 211 3.65 -1.33 -11.97
N ALA A 212 4.55 -2.23 -12.35
CA ALA A 212 5.98 -2.00 -12.25
C ALA A 212 6.50 -1.11 -13.38
N LEU A 213 7.63 -0.45 -13.14
CA LEU A 213 8.39 0.28 -14.17
C LEU A 213 8.66 -0.62 -15.38
N GLY A 214 8.35 -0.13 -16.59
CA GLY A 214 8.48 -0.88 -17.85
C GLY A 214 7.35 -1.89 -18.13
N TYR A 215 6.40 -2.06 -17.21
CA TYR A 215 5.32 -3.05 -17.30
C TYR A 215 3.94 -2.42 -17.03
N GLY A 216 3.68 -1.26 -17.61
CA GLY A 216 2.39 -0.58 -17.53
C GLY A 216 2.28 0.46 -16.41
N LEU A 217 3.41 0.91 -15.84
CA LEU A 217 3.45 1.97 -14.83
C LEU A 217 2.71 3.22 -15.30
N GLU A 218 2.79 3.57 -16.59
CA GLU A 218 2.13 4.71 -17.22
C GLU A 218 0.60 4.66 -17.08
N TYR A 219 0.00 3.49 -17.07
CA TYR A 219 -1.45 3.34 -16.86
C TYR A 219 -1.82 3.64 -15.42
N THR A 220 -1.09 3.07 -14.46
CA THR A 220 -1.28 3.39 -13.04
C THR A 220 -1.10 4.88 -12.78
N TYR A 221 -0.02 5.46 -13.30
CA TYR A 221 0.28 6.89 -13.17
C TYR A 221 -0.89 7.75 -13.69
N SER A 222 -1.38 7.46 -14.90
CA SER A 222 -2.51 8.19 -15.51
C SER A 222 -3.79 8.08 -14.69
N VAL A 223 -4.10 6.90 -14.14
CA VAL A 223 -5.28 6.70 -13.27
C VAL A 223 -5.14 7.53 -11.98
N MET A 224 -3.99 7.51 -11.35
CA MET A 224 -3.72 8.25 -10.11
C MET A 224 -3.80 9.76 -10.34
N GLU A 225 -3.23 10.29 -11.42
CA GLU A 225 -3.37 11.71 -11.78
C GLU A 225 -4.84 12.13 -11.95
N ARG A 226 -5.63 11.32 -12.65
CA ARG A 226 -7.07 11.59 -12.82
C ARG A 226 -7.81 11.59 -11.49
N ILE A 227 -7.48 10.67 -10.59
CA ILE A 227 -8.04 10.64 -9.24
C ILE A 227 -7.67 11.94 -8.50
N ARG A 228 -6.41 12.36 -8.54
CA ARG A 228 -5.93 13.58 -7.86
C ARG A 228 -6.54 14.84 -8.44
N LEU A 229 -6.67 14.95 -9.77
CA LEU A 229 -7.33 16.08 -10.43
C LEU A 229 -8.82 16.16 -10.06
N ALA A 230 -9.52 15.05 -10.05
CA ALA A 230 -10.92 15.01 -9.60
C ALA A 230 -11.05 15.41 -8.12
N ALA A 231 -10.16 14.91 -7.26
CA ALA A 231 -10.16 15.21 -5.83
C ALA A 231 -9.89 16.69 -5.54
N LEU A 232 -8.87 17.28 -6.17
CA LEU A 232 -8.34 18.59 -5.81
C LEU A 232 -8.96 19.73 -6.62
N LEU A 233 -9.02 19.60 -7.96
CA LEU A 233 -9.57 20.66 -8.83
C LEU A 233 -11.11 20.63 -8.89
N GLN A 234 -11.70 19.42 -9.03
CA GLN A 234 -13.14 19.27 -9.13
C GLN A 234 -13.83 19.17 -7.76
N ASN A 235 -13.04 19.10 -6.68
CA ASN A 235 -13.51 18.95 -5.30
C ASN A 235 -14.47 17.76 -5.12
N ASP A 236 -14.20 16.64 -5.81
CA ASP A 236 -15.02 15.43 -5.73
C ASP A 236 -14.75 14.68 -4.43
N PRO A 237 -15.69 14.66 -3.47
CA PRO A 237 -15.47 14.06 -2.16
C PRO A 237 -15.28 12.54 -2.19
N MET A 238 -15.71 11.87 -3.27
CA MET A 238 -15.49 10.42 -3.42
C MET A 238 -14.09 10.08 -3.92
N MET A 239 -13.34 11.07 -4.41
CA MET A 239 -11.96 10.92 -4.90
C MET A 239 -10.92 11.46 -3.91
N GLN A 240 -11.34 12.11 -2.83
CA GLN A 240 -10.47 12.73 -1.80
C GLN A 240 -9.85 11.73 -0.81
N THR A 241 -10.01 10.44 -1.01
CA THR A 241 -9.40 9.42 -0.15
C THR A 241 -7.91 9.24 -0.48
N PRO A 242 -7.06 8.91 0.50
CA PRO A 242 -5.65 8.59 0.25
C PRO A 242 -5.48 7.41 -0.71
N ILE A 243 -4.34 7.36 -1.38
CA ILE A 243 -3.98 6.28 -2.32
C ILE A 243 -2.87 5.42 -1.72
N VAL A 244 -3.05 4.10 -1.75
CA VAL A 244 -2.00 3.10 -1.53
C VAL A 244 -1.55 2.49 -2.85
N CYS A 245 -0.25 2.27 -3.01
CA CYS A 245 0.35 1.55 -4.11
C CYS A 245 1.10 0.30 -3.60
N ASP A 246 0.59 -0.87 -3.95
CA ASP A 246 1.17 -2.18 -3.62
C ASP A 246 2.19 -2.57 -4.70
N ILE A 247 3.35 -1.89 -4.70
CA ILE A 247 4.34 -2.00 -5.77
C ILE A 247 5.21 -3.25 -5.65
N GLY A 248 5.52 -3.69 -4.43
CA GLY A 248 6.40 -4.83 -4.20
C GLY A 248 5.88 -6.11 -4.85
N MET A 249 4.57 -6.30 -4.92
CA MET A 249 3.97 -7.49 -5.52
C MET A 249 4.24 -7.61 -7.03
N ASN A 250 4.40 -6.49 -7.74
CA ASN A 250 4.58 -6.46 -9.20
C ASN A 250 6.05 -6.27 -9.60
N VAL A 251 6.79 -5.43 -8.90
CA VAL A 251 8.21 -5.15 -9.19
C VAL A 251 9.06 -6.42 -9.15
N TRP A 252 8.85 -7.28 -8.17
CA TRP A 252 9.65 -8.50 -8.00
C TRP A 252 9.23 -9.67 -8.91
N LYS A 253 8.42 -9.40 -9.95
CA LYS A 253 8.05 -10.36 -10.99
C LYS A 253 8.61 -10.00 -12.37
N VAL A 254 9.23 -8.82 -12.52
CA VAL A 254 9.74 -8.37 -13.81
C VAL A 254 11.11 -8.95 -14.10
N LYS A 255 11.45 -9.09 -15.38
CA LYS A 255 12.72 -9.70 -15.83
C LYS A 255 13.94 -9.00 -15.20
N GLU A 256 13.91 -7.69 -15.14
CA GLU A 256 15.03 -6.84 -14.68
C GLU A 256 15.40 -7.06 -13.21
N THR A 257 14.45 -7.50 -12.38
CA THR A 257 14.70 -7.81 -10.97
C THR A 257 15.13 -9.27 -10.73
N MET A 258 15.14 -10.11 -11.76
CA MET A 258 15.42 -11.55 -11.65
C MET A 258 16.57 -12.03 -12.54
N ALA A 259 16.75 -11.41 -13.73
CA ALA A 259 17.75 -11.88 -14.70
C ALA A 259 19.17 -11.67 -14.17
N PRO A 260 20.06 -12.68 -14.34
CA PRO A 260 21.46 -12.56 -13.95
C PRO A 260 22.17 -11.46 -14.74
N GLU A 261 23.26 -10.91 -14.19
CA GLU A 261 24.04 -9.84 -14.82
C GLU A 261 24.50 -10.19 -16.23
N ALA A 262 24.83 -11.45 -16.48
CA ALA A 262 25.27 -11.92 -17.82
C ALA A 262 24.20 -11.75 -18.92
N GLU A 263 22.92 -11.71 -18.58
CA GLU A 263 21.82 -11.46 -19.51
C GLU A 263 21.52 -9.97 -19.73
N LEU A 264 21.88 -9.13 -18.76
CA LEU A 264 21.61 -7.68 -18.77
C LEU A 264 22.86 -6.88 -18.33
N PRO A 265 24.00 -7.03 -19.01
CA PRO A 265 25.27 -6.46 -18.55
C PRO A 265 25.28 -4.92 -18.53
N GLU A 266 24.52 -4.26 -19.42
CA GLU A 266 24.43 -2.80 -19.45
C GLU A 266 23.65 -2.23 -18.24
N TRP A 267 22.93 -3.06 -17.47
CA TRP A 267 22.11 -2.66 -16.36
C TRP A 267 22.77 -2.89 -14.99
N GLY A 268 24.02 -3.33 -14.99
CA GLY A 268 24.80 -3.56 -13.77
C GLY A 268 24.38 -4.81 -12.97
N GLY A 269 24.91 -4.93 -11.76
CA GLY A 269 24.68 -6.05 -10.87
C GLY A 269 23.21 -6.27 -10.51
N LEU A 270 22.81 -7.54 -10.38
CA LEU A 270 21.41 -7.90 -10.11
C LEU A 270 20.87 -7.26 -8.83
N GLU A 271 21.64 -7.27 -7.74
CA GLU A 271 21.16 -6.77 -6.44
C GLU A 271 20.87 -5.26 -6.51
N ASP A 272 21.83 -4.47 -7.04
CA ASP A 272 21.67 -3.01 -7.18
C ASP A 272 20.56 -2.66 -8.15
N ARG A 273 20.48 -3.34 -9.28
CA ARG A 273 19.43 -3.15 -10.30
C ARG A 273 18.04 -3.44 -9.73
N ALA A 274 17.86 -4.55 -9.06
CA ALA A 274 16.59 -4.97 -8.50
C ALA A 274 16.12 -3.99 -7.40
N LEU A 275 17.03 -3.56 -6.51
CA LEU A 275 16.76 -2.53 -5.51
C LEU A 275 16.35 -1.21 -6.18
N ALA A 276 17.12 -0.76 -7.20
CA ALA A 276 16.83 0.46 -7.93
C ALA A 276 15.47 0.40 -8.64
N TRP A 277 15.08 -0.75 -9.18
CA TRP A 277 13.79 -0.93 -9.86
C TRP A 277 12.62 -0.68 -8.92
N GLU A 278 12.67 -1.20 -7.69
CA GLU A 278 11.63 -0.95 -6.68
C GLU A 278 11.65 0.50 -6.20
N ALA A 279 12.83 1.08 -5.96
CA ALA A 279 12.95 2.46 -5.49
C ALA A 279 12.47 3.48 -6.54
N VAL A 280 12.80 3.29 -7.83
CA VAL A 280 12.34 4.16 -8.93
C VAL A 280 10.84 4.02 -9.15
N THR A 281 10.30 2.79 -9.09
CA THR A 281 8.84 2.57 -9.15
C THR A 281 8.15 3.31 -8.00
N ALA A 282 8.69 3.23 -6.77
CA ALA A 282 8.19 3.96 -5.62
C ALA A 282 8.16 5.47 -5.85
N SER A 283 9.27 6.04 -6.36
CA SER A 283 9.37 7.48 -6.68
C SER A 283 8.34 7.93 -7.69
N ALA A 284 8.12 7.12 -8.76
CA ALA A 284 7.11 7.41 -9.77
C ALA A 284 5.67 7.38 -9.18
N MET A 285 5.35 6.41 -8.32
CA MET A 285 4.05 6.34 -7.67
C MET A 285 3.82 7.51 -6.71
N MET A 286 4.85 7.94 -5.97
CA MET A 286 4.76 9.14 -5.13
C MET A 286 4.52 10.40 -5.97
N ALA A 287 5.21 10.54 -7.11
CA ALA A 287 5.00 11.65 -8.05
C ALA A 287 3.57 11.67 -8.63
N ALA A 288 2.95 10.50 -8.78
CA ALA A 288 1.54 10.38 -9.19
C ALA A 288 0.54 10.59 -8.03
N GLY A 289 1.01 10.67 -6.77
CA GLY A 289 0.19 10.99 -5.61
C GLY A 289 -0.08 9.82 -4.65
N ALA A 290 0.77 8.82 -4.58
CA ALA A 290 0.67 7.80 -3.53
C ALA A 290 0.92 8.42 -2.15
N ASP A 291 0.00 8.17 -1.21
CA ASP A 291 0.16 8.53 0.20
C ASP A 291 0.76 7.38 1.01
N MET A 292 0.74 6.17 0.46
CA MET A 292 1.26 4.96 1.10
C MET A 292 1.80 4.00 0.05
N LEU A 293 2.95 3.40 0.31
CA LEU A 293 3.58 2.40 -0.53
C LEU A 293 3.75 1.09 0.24
N ILE A 294 3.45 -0.04 -0.41
CA ILE A 294 3.77 -1.38 0.10
C ILE A 294 4.95 -1.90 -0.72
N MET A 295 6.07 -2.08 -0.06
CA MET A 295 7.35 -2.46 -0.63
C MET A 295 7.86 -3.77 -0.01
N ARG A 296 8.81 -4.41 -0.66
CA ARG A 296 9.39 -5.68 -0.18
C ARG A 296 10.83 -5.57 0.28
N HIS A 297 11.65 -4.79 -0.44
CA HIS A 297 13.08 -4.71 -0.17
C HIS A 297 13.40 -3.61 0.84
N PRO A 298 13.99 -3.91 2.02
CA PRO A 298 14.29 -2.89 3.03
C PRO A 298 15.18 -1.75 2.52
N GLY A 299 16.20 -2.08 1.70
CA GLY A 299 17.07 -1.07 1.09
C GLY A 299 16.34 -0.16 0.08
N ALA A 300 15.39 -0.69 -0.70
CA ALA A 300 14.58 0.13 -1.59
C ALA A 300 13.63 1.04 -0.80
N ALA A 301 13.07 0.55 0.30
CA ALA A 301 12.26 1.35 1.23
C ALA A 301 13.08 2.50 1.86
N ALA A 302 14.34 2.24 2.24
CA ALA A 302 15.24 3.28 2.73
C ALA A 302 15.50 4.36 1.67
N LYS A 303 15.76 3.97 0.41
CA LYS A 303 15.93 4.90 -0.72
C LYS A 303 14.67 5.72 -1.00
N ALA A 304 13.50 5.12 -0.95
CA ALA A 304 12.23 5.84 -1.08
C ALA A 304 12.05 6.88 0.05
N LYS A 305 12.46 6.56 1.28
CA LYS A 305 12.43 7.52 2.41
C LYS A 305 13.43 8.67 2.24
N GLU A 306 14.61 8.41 1.68
CA GLU A 306 15.57 9.46 1.32
C GLU A 306 14.91 10.42 0.30
N THR A 307 14.30 9.89 -0.77
CA THR A 307 13.57 10.68 -1.77
C THR A 307 12.46 11.53 -1.14
N ILE A 308 11.67 10.96 -0.23
CA ILE A 308 10.61 11.70 0.49
C ILE A 308 11.22 12.86 1.29
N ALA A 309 12.34 12.62 1.97
CA ALA A 309 12.98 13.65 2.81
C ALA A 309 13.61 14.80 1.98
N GLU A 310 14.00 14.54 0.74
CA GLU A 310 14.54 15.55 -0.18
C GLU A 310 13.45 16.40 -0.86
N LEU A 311 12.24 15.83 -1.04
CA LEU A 311 11.17 16.46 -1.82
C LEU A 311 10.09 17.14 -0.96
N ILE A 312 10.02 16.85 0.33
CA ILE A 312 9.06 17.38 1.30
C ILE A 312 9.84 17.88 2.54
#